data_7f2aa3a76fa04dcccf79f4cf07facd16
#
_entry.id   7f2aa3a76fa04dcccf79f4cf07facd16
#
_cell.length_a   1.000
_cell.length_b   1.000
_cell.length_c   1.000
_cell.angle_alpha   90.00
_cell.angle_beta   90.00
_cell.angle_gamma   90.00
#
_symmetry.space_group_name_H-M   'P 1'
#
loop_
_entity.id
_entity.type
_entity.pdbx_description
1 polymer ?
#
loop_
_entity_poly.entity_id
_entity_poly.type
_entity_poly.pdbx_seq_one_letter_code
_entity_poly.pdbx_strand_id
1 'polypeptide(L)'
;MRELIRKLDSQKELDREELVYMLSHRNDNPEDREYLFQLARERSIENYGHQIYLRGLIEFTNYCKNDCYYCGIRAGNNKAERYRLTEDQVMDCCDAGYGFGFRTFVLQGGEDPWYTDDRICHMVARIRDKYPDCAITL
;
A
#
# COMPACT_ATOMS: atom_id res chain seq x y z
N MET A 1 -14.96 -27.11 -3.83
CA MET A 1 -14.57 -25.81 -3.29
C MET A 1 -14.11 -25.92 -1.83
N ARG A 2 -14.91 -26.41 -0.91
CA ARG A 2 -14.60 -26.46 0.54
C ARG A 2 -13.30 -27.20 0.90
N GLU A 3 -12.96 -28.26 0.19
CA GLU A 3 -11.69 -28.98 0.38
C GLU A 3 -10.48 -28.15 -0.03
N LEU A 4 -10.57 -27.40 -1.13
CA LEU A 4 -9.50 -26.49 -1.54
C LEU A 4 -9.30 -25.34 -0.55
N ILE A 5 -10.39 -24.82 0.04
CA ILE A 5 -10.33 -23.80 1.09
C ILE A 5 -9.58 -24.34 2.31
N ARG A 6 -9.88 -25.57 2.74
CA ARG A 6 -9.18 -26.24 3.85
C ARG A 6 -7.72 -26.51 3.53
N LYS A 7 -7.42 -26.94 2.30
CA LYS A 7 -6.06 -27.15 1.84
C LYS A 7 -5.26 -25.84 1.89
N LEU A 8 -5.83 -24.77 1.36
CA LEU A 8 -5.22 -23.43 1.40
C LEU A 8 -4.96 -22.98 2.86
N ASP A 9 -5.92 -23.19 3.75
CA ASP A 9 -5.76 -22.80 5.15
C ASP A 9 -4.64 -23.59 5.85
N SER A 10 -4.52 -24.89 5.59
CA SER A 10 -3.55 -25.76 6.25
C SER A 10 -2.15 -25.70 5.62
N GLN A 11 -2.05 -25.69 4.29
CA GLN A 11 -0.78 -25.76 3.55
C GLN A 11 -0.25 -24.40 3.13
N LYS A 12 -1.10 -23.36 3.15
CA LYS A 12 -0.82 -21.96 2.72
C LYS A 12 -0.50 -21.83 1.23
N GLU A 13 -0.74 -22.89 0.45
CA GLU A 13 -0.51 -22.88 -1.00
C GLU A 13 -1.54 -23.75 -1.73
N LEU A 14 -1.79 -23.40 -2.98
CA LEU A 14 -2.53 -24.18 -3.96
C LEU A 14 -1.71 -24.21 -5.23
N ASP A 15 -1.83 -25.28 -6.02
CA ASP A 15 -1.28 -25.29 -7.35
C ASP A 15 -2.07 -24.35 -8.30
N ARG A 16 -1.53 -24.16 -9.50
CA ARG A 16 -2.12 -23.23 -10.47
C ARG A 16 -3.54 -23.63 -10.87
N GLU A 17 -3.81 -24.89 -11.05
CA GLU A 17 -5.11 -25.41 -11.51
C GLU A 17 -6.14 -25.27 -10.39
N GLU A 18 -5.79 -25.60 -9.17
CA GLU A 18 -6.61 -25.43 -7.97
C GLU A 18 -6.96 -23.95 -7.74
N LEU A 19 -5.96 -23.05 -7.88
CA LEU A 19 -6.17 -21.62 -7.72
C LEU A 19 -7.10 -21.06 -8.81
N VAL A 20 -6.90 -21.45 -10.09
CA VAL A 20 -7.78 -21.06 -11.20
C VAL A 20 -9.19 -21.56 -10.96
N TYR A 21 -9.36 -22.83 -10.56
CA TYR A 21 -10.65 -23.37 -10.23
C TYR A 21 -11.34 -22.57 -9.12
N MET A 22 -10.65 -22.32 -8.04
CA MET A 22 -11.18 -21.60 -6.88
C MET A 22 -11.62 -20.17 -7.24
N LEU A 23 -10.81 -19.43 -8.02
CA LEU A 23 -11.12 -18.09 -8.48
C LEU A 23 -12.30 -18.05 -9.46
N SER A 24 -12.38 -19.02 -10.37
CA SER A 24 -13.46 -19.09 -11.38
C SER A 24 -14.80 -19.45 -10.78
N HIS A 25 -14.83 -20.30 -9.74
CA HIS A 25 -16.04 -20.83 -9.11
C HIS A 25 -16.36 -20.19 -7.74
N ARG A 26 -15.69 -19.07 -7.41
CA ARG A 26 -15.84 -18.42 -6.09
C ARG A 26 -17.26 -17.96 -5.73
N ASN A 27 -18.11 -17.77 -6.74
CA ASN A 27 -19.48 -17.29 -6.58
C ASN A 27 -20.55 -18.38 -6.77
N ASP A 28 -20.18 -19.60 -7.14
CA ASP A 28 -21.13 -20.66 -7.50
C ASP A 28 -21.90 -21.16 -6.27
N ASN A 29 -21.24 -21.19 -5.12
CA ASN A 29 -21.86 -21.60 -3.86
C ASN A 29 -21.67 -20.53 -2.78
N PRO A 30 -22.77 -19.86 -2.35
CA PRO A 30 -22.72 -18.84 -1.31
C PRO A 30 -22.19 -19.35 0.05
N GLU A 31 -22.45 -20.60 0.41
CA GLU A 31 -21.99 -21.17 1.68
C GLU A 31 -20.45 -21.40 1.69
N ASP A 32 -19.90 -21.85 0.58
CA ASP A 32 -18.44 -22.02 0.44
C ASP A 32 -17.73 -20.68 0.41
N ARG A 33 -18.33 -19.66 -0.22
CA ARG A 33 -17.82 -18.29 -0.20
C ARG A 33 -17.80 -17.71 1.22
N GLU A 34 -18.91 -17.85 1.94
CA GLU A 34 -18.97 -17.36 3.34
C GLU A 34 -17.97 -18.10 4.23
N TYR A 35 -17.80 -19.39 4.06
CA TYR A 35 -16.79 -20.17 4.77
C TYR A 35 -15.37 -19.68 4.48
N LEU A 36 -15.05 -19.34 3.22
CA LEU A 36 -13.76 -18.74 2.85
C LEU A 36 -13.56 -17.40 3.55
N PHE A 37 -14.57 -16.54 3.55
CA PHE A 37 -14.49 -15.22 4.18
C PHE A 37 -14.39 -15.31 5.71
N GLN A 38 -15.07 -16.26 6.32
CA GLN A 38 -14.96 -16.51 7.75
C GLN A 38 -13.53 -16.93 8.12
N LEU A 39 -12.95 -17.93 7.43
CA LEU A 39 -11.57 -18.35 7.66
C LEU A 39 -10.57 -17.21 7.43
N ALA A 40 -10.72 -16.45 6.35
CA ALA A 40 -9.85 -15.30 6.09
C ALA A 40 -9.90 -14.27 7.22
N ARG A 41 -11.10 -14.02 7.77
CA ARG A 41 -11.30 -13.12 8.91
C ARG A 41 -10.65 -13.66 10.19
N GLU A 42 -10.82 -14.95 10.47
CA GLU A 42 -10.19 -15.61 11.61
C GLU A 42 -8.67 -15.51 11.53
N ARG A 43 -8.06 -15.79 10.37
CA ARG A 43 -6.61 -15.64 10.17
C ARG A 43 -6.13 -14.20 10.27
N SER A 44 -6.91 -13.25 9.78
CA SER A 44 -6.61 -11.83 9.95
C SER A 44 -6.59 -11.43 11.42
N ILE A 45 -7.60 -11.86 12.19
CA ILE A 45 -7.70 -11.55 13.63
C ILE A 45 -6.56 -12.22 14.42
N GLU A 46 -6.23 -13.49 14.10
CA GLU A 46 -5.12 -14.19 14.76
C GLU A 46 -3.78 -13.46 14.57
N ASN A 47 -3.53 -12.88 13.39
CA ASN A 47 -2.26 -12.23 13.08
C ASN A 47 -2.21 -10.75 13.45
N TYR A 48 -3.32 -10.02 13.34
CA TYR A 48 -3.35 -8.56 13.46
C TYR A 48 -4.33 -8.05 14.53
N GLY A 49 -5.07 -8.94 15.19
CA GLY A 49 -6.13 -8.55 16.11
C GLY A 49 -7.27 -7.82 15.39
N HIS A 50 -8.01 -7.01 16.16
CA HIS A 50 -9.10 -6.17 15.63
C HIS A 50 -8.67 -4.74 15.30
N GLN A 51 -7.37 -4.50 15.18
CA GLN A 51 -6.83 -3.17 14.97
C GLN A 51 -6.95 -2.74 13.51
N ILE A 52 -7.24 -1.46 13.31
CA ILE A 52 -7.17 -0.79 12.00
C ILE A 52 -5.93 0.09 12.01
N TYR A 53 -5.03 -0.17 11.07
CA TYR A 53 -3.80 0.60 10.91
C TYR A 53 -4.02 1.76 9.95
N LEU A 54 -3.93 2.98 10.47
CA LEU A 54 -3.99 4.19 9.67
C LEU A 54 -2.59 4.56 9.18
N ARG A 55 -2.50 4.96 7.92
CA ARG A 55 -1.25 5.37 7.27
C ARG A 55 -1.34 6.81 6.83
N GLY A 56 -0.29 7.58 7.07
CA GLY A 56 -0.16 8.94 6.54
C GLY A 56 0.36 8.91 5.12
N LEU A 57 -0.44 9.32 4.16
CA LEU A 57 -0.01 9.46 2.77
C LEU A 57 0.58 10.86 2.56
N ILE A 58 1.79 10.92 2.00
CA ILE A 58 2.48 12.15 1.63
C ILE A 58 2.79 12.09 0.14
N GLU A 59 2.04 12.85 -0.65
CA GLU A 59 2.28 12.99 -2.08
C GLU A 59 3.35 14.07 -2.29
N PHE A 60 4.63 13.67 -2.34
CA PHE A 60 5.76 14.61 -2.32
C PHE A 60 6.07 15.26 -3.69
N THR A 61 5.58 14.68 -4.78
CA THR A 61 5.67 15.26 -6.13
C THR A 61 4.56 14.76 -7.04
N ASN A 62 4.08 15.59 -7.93
CA ASN A 62 3.18 15.19 -9.00
C ASN A 62 3.78 15.39 -10.40
N TYR A 63 5.11 15.62 -10.49
CA TYR A 63 5.83 15.47 -11.74
C TYR A 63 6.00 14.00 -12.08
N CYS A 64 5.81 13.65 -13.36
CA CYS A 64 6.01 12.28 -13.85
C CYS A 64 6.54 12.32 -15.27
N LYS A 65 7.56 11.49 -15.56
CA LYS A 65 8.09 11.33 -16.92
C LYS A 65 7.21 10.43 -17.81
N ASN A 66 6.35 9.61 -17.19
CA ASN A 66 5.50 8.64 -17.87
C ASN A 66 4.16 9.26 -18.30
N ASP A 67 3.56 8.71 -19.35
CA ASP A 67 2.27 9.17 -19.89
C ASP A 67 1.19 8.09 -19.86
N CYS A 68 1.00 7.45 -18.69
CA CYS A 68 0.00 6.40 -18.49
C CYS A 68 -1.41 6.98 -18.63
N TYR A 69 -2.23 6.44 -19.51
CA TYR A 69 -3.55 6.96 -19.85
C TYR A 69 -4.54 7.06 -18.69
N TYR A 70 -4.40 6.22 -17.67
CA TYR A 70 -5.28 6.22 -16.50
C TYR A 70 -4.84 7.22 -15.41
N CYS A 71 -3.66 7.84 -15.53
CA CYS A 71 -3.06 8.60 -14.44
C CYS A 71 -3.27 10.11 -14.63
N GLY A 72 -3.82 10.77 -13.60
CA GLY A 72 -4.07 12.21 -13.60
C GLY A 72 -2.79 13.06 -13.64
N ILE A 73 -1.67 12.53 -13.14
CA ILE A 73 -0.38 13.24 -13.13
C ILE A 73 0.54 12.85 -14.30
N ARG A 74 0.02 12.15 -15.32
CA ARG A 74 0.79 11.79 -16.52
C ARG A 74 1.45 13.00 -17.19
N ALA A 75 2.57 12.77 -17.86
CA ALA A 75 3.37 13.84 -18.50
C ALA A 75 2.53 14.71 -19.46
N GLY A 76 1.67 14.09 -20.28
CA GLY A 76 0.83 14.77 -21.25
C GLY A 76 -0.37 15.55 -20.67
N ASN A 77 -0.63 15.50 -19.36
CA ASN A 77 -1.68 16.30 -18.73
C ASN A 77 -1.18 17.70 -18.39
N ASN A 78 -1.37 18.64 -19.29
CA ASN A 78 -1.01 20.07 -19.14
C ASN A 78 -2.01 20.89 -18.31
N LYS A 79 -3.09 20.26 -17.83
CA LYS A 79 -4.03 20.91 -16.90
C LYS A 79 -3.67 20.66 -15.43
N ALA A 80 -2.76 19.73 -15.15
CA ALA A 80 -2.30 19.45 -13.81
C ALA A 80 -1.34 20.55 -13.34
N GLU A 81 -1.67 21.23 -12.26
CA GLU A 81 -0.74 22.12 -11.56
C GLU A 81 0.38 21.26 -10.94
N ARG A 82 1.64 21.57 -11.27
CA ARG A 82 2.80 20.76 -10.90
C ARG A 82 3.48 21.32 -9.66
N TYR A 83 3.82 20.42 -8.73
CA TYR A 83 4.54 20.78 -7.51
C TYR A 83 5.57 19.72 -7.13
N ARG A 84 6.53 20.12 -6.32
CA ARG A 84 7.45 19.30 -5.55
C ARG A 84 7.51 19.82 -4.14
N LEU A 85 7.35 18.97 -3.16
CA LEU A 85 7.61 19.34 -1.78
C LEU A 85 9.12 19.40 -1.54
N THR A 86 9.56 20.32 -0.71
CA THR A 86 10.91 20.28 -0.16
C THR A 86 11.00 19.19 0.91
N GLU A 87 12.21 18.76 1.24
CA GLU A 87 12.38 17.78 2.34
C GLU A 87 11.80 18.30 3.66
N ASP A 88 11.93 19.59 3.95
CA ASP A 88 11.38 20.19 5.17
C ASP A 88 9.84 20.14 5.16
N GLN A 89 9.20 20.41 4.01
CA GLN A 89 7.76 20.25 3.88
C GLN A 89 7.30 18.78 4.06
N VAL A 90 8.08 17.82 3.58
CA VAL A 90 7.81 16.40 3.86
C VAL A 90 7.94 16.10 5.35
N MET A 91 8.97 16.67 6.03
CA MET A 91 9.13 16.52 7.47
C MET A 91 7.98 17.16 8.25
N ASP A 92 7.48 18.32 7.84
CA ASP A 92 6.30 18.98 8.44
C ASP A 92 5.05 18.09 8.31
N CYS A 93 4.86 17.41 7.17
CA CYS A 93 3.79 16.43 6.99
C CYS A 93 3.95 15.23 7.93
N CYS A 94 5.18 14.74 8.12
CA CYS A 94 5.47 13.68 9.08
C CYS A 94 5.18 14.11 10.52
N ASP A 95 5.57 15.33 10.89
CA ASP A 95 5.29 15.91 12.22
C ASP A 95 3.78 15.94 12.51
N ALA A 96 3.01 16.47 11.58
CA ALA A 96 1.57 16.50 11.70
C ALA A 96 0.96 15.09 11.79
N GLY A 97 1.36 14.18 10.91
CA GLY A 97 0.89 12.79 10.90
C GLY A 97 1.25 12.03 12.18
N TYR A 98 2.46 12.21 12.69
CA TYR A 98 2.91 11.61 13.95
C TYR A 98 2.07 12.12 15.13
N GLY A 99 1.79 13.44 15.16
CA GLY A 99 0.91 14.06 16.14
C GLY A 99 -0.53 13.52 16.11
N PHE A 100 -1.03 13.12 14.93
CA PHE A 100 -2.32 12.44 14.77
C PHE A 100 -2.29 10.95 15.12
N GLY A 101 -1.14 10.41 15.51
CA GLY A 101 -0.99 9.01 15.89
C GLY A 101 -0.62 8.07 14.75
N PHE A 102 -0.33 8.56 13.54
CA PHE A 102 0.15 7.70 12.46
C PHE A 102 1.53 7.13 12.80
N ARG A 103 1.74 5.87 12.44
CA ARG A 103 3.01 5.15 12.64
C ARG A 103 3.47 4.48 11.34
N THR A 104 2.88 4.87 10.23
CA THR A 104 3.33 4.51 8.88
C THR A 104 3.18 5.73 7.99
N PHE A 105 4.26 6.10 7.32
CA PHE A 105 4.25 7.11 6.27
C PHE A 105 4.38 6.45 4.90
N VAL A 106 3.48 6.78 4.01
CA VAL A 106 3.51 6.33 2.61
C VAL A 106 3.92 7.52 1.77
N LEU A 107 5.12 7.47 1.22
CA LEU A 107 5.63 8.49 0.32
C LEU A 107 5.23 8.11 -1.11
N GLN A 108 4.43 8.94 -1.74
CA GLN A 108 3.93 8.68 -3.09
C GLN A 108 4.25 9.86 -4.02
N GLY A 109 4.54 9.56 -5.26
CA GLY A 109 4.80 10.56 -6.28
C GLY A 109 4.72 10.01 -7.68
N GLY A 110 4.94 10.86 -8.66
CA GLY A 110 5.22 10.44 -10.03
C GLY A 110 6.68 10.02 -10.19
N GLU A 111 6.99 9.39 -11.31
CA GLU A 111 8.37 9.09 -11.74
C GLU A 111 9.10 10.41 -12.10
N ASP A 112 9.54 11.11 -11.08
CA ASP A 112 10.15 12.42 -11.18
C ASP A 112 11.68 12.33 -11.13
N PRO A 113 12.41 12.59 -12.24
CA PRO A 113 13.87 12.51 -12.29
C PRO A 113 14.61 13.48 -11.34
N TRP A 114 13.90 14.48 -10.79
CA TRP A 114 14.50 15.39 -9.80
C TRP A 114 14.76 14.68 -8.46
N TYR A 115 13.93 13.69 -8.11
CA TYR A 115 14.15 12.84 -6.95
C TYR A 115 15.08 11.69 -7.32
N THR A 116 16.38 11.96 -7.26
CA THR A 116 17.42 10.93 -7.42
C THR A 116 17.42 9.97 -6.23
N ASP A 117 18.04 8.80 -6.40
CA ASP A 117 18.18 7.81 -5.33
C ASP A 117 18.79 8.41 -4.07
N ASP A 118 19.83 9.27 -4.22
CA ASP A 118 20.48 9.94 -3.09
C ASP A 118 19.51 10.86 -2.32
N ARG A 119 18.66 11.61 -3.03
CA ARG A 119 17.65 12.47 -2.39
C ARG A 119 16.58 11.68 -1.68
N ILE A 120 16.12 10.59 -2.29
CA ILE A 120 15.17 9.68 -1.64
C ILE A 120 15.78 9.04 -0.41
N CYS A 121 17.00 8.51 -0.51
CA CYS A 121 17.70 7.91 0.62
C CYS A 121 17.92 8.92 1.76
N HIS A 122 18.30 10.15 1.44
CA HIS A 122 18.49 11.21 2.44
C HIS A 122 17.17 11.56 3.14
N MET A 123 16.09 11.74 2.40
CA MET A 123 14.74 12.01 2.93
C MET A 123 14.27 10.87 3.85
N VAL A 124 14.42 9.61 3.41
CA VAL A 124 14.07 8.42 4.22
C VAL A 124 14.91 8.36 5.50
N ALA A 125 16.21 8.63 5.42
CA ALA A 125 17.09 8.66 6.58
C ALA A 125 16.63 9.72 7.61
N ARG A 126 16.33 10.94 7.17
CA ARG A 126 15.80 12.01 8.05
C ARG A 126 14.51 11.59 8.77
N ILE A 127 13.59 10.94 8.04
CA ILE A 127 12.33 10.46 8.64
C ILE A 127 12.63 9.36 9.67
N ARG A 128 13.50 8.40 9.35
CA ARG A 128 13.88 7.31 10.25
C ARG A 128 14.56 7.79 11.51
N ASP A 129 15.44 8.78 11.39
CA ASP A 129 16.15 9.36 12.55
C ASP A 129 15.18 10.04 13.52
N LYS A 130 14.18 10.75 12.98
CA LYS A 130 13.21 11.49 13.80
C LYS A 130 12.08 10.59 14.34
N TYR A 131 11.66 9.57 13.58
CA TYR A 131 10.55 8.67 13.89
C TYR A 131 10.97 7.21 13.77
N PRO A 132 11.82 6.71 14.69
CA PRO A 132 12.35 5.34 14.60
C PRO A 132 11.27 4.24 14.77
N ASP A 133 10.13 4.58 15.37
CA ASP A 133 8.97 3.70 15.57
C ASP A 133 7.99 3.73 14.39
N CYS A 134 8.24 4.50 13.34
CA CYS A 134 7.41 4.56 12.16
C CYS A 134 7.92 3.67 11.03
N ALA A 135 7.00 3.00 10.35
CA ALA A 135 7.28 2.35 9.07
C ALA A 135 7.23 3.38 7.93
N ILE A 136 8.05 3.18 6.90
CA ILE A 136 8.06 3.99 5.69
C ILE A 136 7.81 3.07 4.50
N THR A 137 6.89 3.47 3.64
CA THR A 137 6.60 2.82 2.34
C THR A 137 6.85 3.84 1.24
N LEU A 138 7.54 3.41 0.19
CA LEU A 138 7.86 4.19 -1.00
C LEU A 138 7.52 3.38 -2.25
#